data_af8cdaa38a9cb0fd08cca183699cdc7d
#
_entry.id   af8cdaa38a9cb0fd08cca183699cdc7d
#
_cell.length_a   1.000
_cell.length_b   1.000
_cell.length_c   1.000
_cell.angle_alpha   90.00
_cell.angle_beta   90.00
_cell.angle_gamma   90.00
#
_symmetry.space_group_name_H-M   'P 1'
#
loop_
_entity.id
_entity.type
_entity.pdbx_description
1 polymer ?
#
loop_
_entity_poly.entity_id
_entity_poly.type
_entity_poly.pdbx_seq_one_letter_code
_entity_poly.pdbx_strand_id
1 'polypeptide(L)'
;AETTDVANAIYDGTSAIMLSGETAAGLYPIEAVQTMVKIAESTEASINYRKRFKERTTLVNPDITNAISHACCTTAMDLNASAIISVTKSGFTARMVSKYRPECAVVACVMNKKAYRQLNLSWGVTPIMMCQLEENTDQLFDLAVDTAEKTGIVQQGEVVVITAGVPL
;
A
#
# COMPACT_ATOMS: atom_id res chain seq x y z
N ALA A 1 15.85 -7.53 -22.41
CA ALA A 1 16.60 -7.58 -21.14
C ALA A 1 15.92 -6.68 -20.11
N GLU A 2 15.95 -5.35 -20.27
CA GLU A 2 15.46 -4.39 -19.27
C GLU A 2 13.99 -4.55 -18.90
N THR A 3 13.10 -4.83 -19.86
CA THR A 3 11.67 -5.09 -19.59
C THR A 3 11.50 -6.31 -18.69
N THR A 4 12.28 -7.37 -18.93
CA THR A 4 12.25 -8.59 -18.13
C THR A 4 12.78 -8.35 -16.72
N ASP A 5 13.78 -7.48 -16.57
CA ASP A 5 14.38 -7.18 -15.27
C ASP A 5 13.40 -6.42 -14.37
N VAL A 6 12.66 -5.44 -14.92
CA VAL A 6 11.58 -4.74 -14.22
C VAL A 6 10.48 -5.72 -13.79
N ALA A 7 10.02 -6.58 -14.71
CA ALA A 7 8.98 -7.57 -14.41
C ALA A 7 9.44 -8.54 -13.31
N ASN A 8 10.67 -9.05 -13.39
CA ASN A 8 11.24 -9.95 -12.37
C ASN A 8 11.34 -9.27 -11.01
N ALA A 9 11.80 -8.00 -10.94
CA ALA A 9 11.85 -7.26 -9.69
C ALA A 9 10.46 -7.15 -9.03
N ILE A 10 9.41 -6.95 -9.82
CA ILE A 10 8.02 -6.92 -9.33
C ILE A 10 7.57 -8.32 -8.86
N TYR A 11 7.88 -9.37 -9.63
CA TYR A 11 7.60 -10.74 -9.21
C TYR A 11 8.36 -11.14 -7.94
N ASP A 12 9.59 -10.70 -7.76
CA ASP A 12 10.37 -10.93 -6.54
C ASP A 12 9.83 -10.14 -5.34
N GLY A 13 8.96 -9.15 -5.60
CA GLY A 13 8.24 -8.39 -4.60
C GLY A 13 9.01 -7.23 -4.03
N THR A 14 9.85 -6.58 -4.84
CA THR A 14 10.47 -5.31 -4.46
C THR A 14 9.42 -4.26 -4.13
N SER A 15 9.73 -3.34 -3.22
CA SER A 15 8.79 -2.28 -2.82
C SER A 15 8.88 -1.04 -3.69
N ALA A 16 10.02 -0.84 -4.35
CA ALA A 16 10.24 0.27 -5.26
C ALA A 16 11.30 -0.12 -6.30
N ILE A 17 11.19 0.43 -7.49
CA ILE A 17 12.15 0.28 -8.60
C ILE A 17 12.69 1.66 -8.95
N MET A 18 13.88 1.70 -9.50
CA MET A 18 14.58 2.94 -9.80
C MET A 18 15.17 2.90 -11.21
N LEU A 19 15.05 4.01 -11.92
CA LEU A 19 15.81 4.31 -13.11
C LEU A 19 16.99 5.23 -12.74
N SER A 20 18.12 5.06 -13.38
CA SER A 20 19.34 5.83 -13.12
C SER A 20 19.71 6.68 -14.33
N GLY A 21 20.56 6.19 -15.21
CA GLY A 21 21.04 6.90 -16.39
C GLY A 21 19.93 7.29 -17.36
N GLU A 22 18.91 6.46 -17.48
CA GLU A 22 17.77 6.63 -18.39
C GLU A 22 17.00 7.93 -18.10
N THR A 23 16.92 8.33 -16.83
CA THR A 23 16.23 9.55 -16.39
C THR A 23 17.18 10.70 -16.08
N ALA A 24 18.43 10.42 -15.70
CA ALA A 24 19.40 11.46 -15.34
C ALA A 24 20.11 12.09 -16.55
N ALA A 25 20.38 11.31 -17.60
CA ALA A 25 21.12 11.73 -18.77
C ALA A 25 20.59 11.15 -20.10
N GLY A 26 19.55 10.34 -20.07
CA GLY A 26 18.92 9.73 -21.24
C GLY A 26 18.19 10.74 -22.12
N LEU A 27 18.00 10.38 -23.39
CA LEU A 27 17.27 11.21 -24.36
C LEU A 27 15.75 11.13 -24.19
N TYR A 28 15.24 10.10 -23.51
CA TYR A 28 13.80 9.81 -23.37
C TYR A 28 13.41 9.53 -21.91
N PRO A 29 13.64 10.48 -20.98
CA PRO A 29 13.46 10.24 -19.56
C PRO A 29 11.99 9.98 -19.16
N ILE A 30 11.06 10.69 -19.78
CA ILE A 30 9.61 10.54 -19.51
C ILE A 30 9.11 9.20 -20.03
N GLU A 31 9.47 8.85 -21.24
CA GLU A 31 9.09 7.59 -21.88
C GLU A 31 9.68 6.38 -21.15
N ALA A 32 10.87 6.51 -20.61
CA ALA A 32 11.50 5.49 -19.77
C ALA A 32 10.66 5.20 -18.50
N VAL A 33 10.24 6.25 -17.79
CA VAL A 33 9.36 6.10 -16.62
C VAL A 33 8.00 5.53 -17.02
N GLN A 34 7.38 6.04 -18.07
CA GLN A 34 6.08 5.53 -18.56
C GLN A 34 6.15 4.06 -18.97
N THR A 35 7.25 3.65 -19.60
CA THR A 35 7.47 2.25 -19.96
C THR A 35 7.62 1.38 -18.73
N MET A 36 8.38 1.83 -17.72
CA MET A 36 8.53 1.12 -16.45
C MET A 36 7.20 0.96 -15.73
N VAL A 37 6.35 2.01 -15.72
CA VAL A 37 5.00 1.95 -15.13
C VAL A 37 4.13 0.92 -15.85
N LYS A 38 4.09 0.93 -17.18
CA LYS A 38 3.31 -0.06 -17.96
C LYS A 38 3.75 -1.50 -17.69
N ILE A 39 5.06 -1.74 -17.56
CA ILE A 39 5.58 -3.07 -17.23
C ILE A 39 5.13 -3.46 -15.82
N ALA A 40 5.23 -2.54 -14.85
CA ALA A 40 4.81 -2.79 -13.48
C ALA A 40 3.32 -3.14 -13.40
N GLU A 41 2.45 -2.32 -13.96
CA GLU A 41 0.99 -2.54 -13.98
C GLU A 41 0.62 -3.87 -14.66
N SER A 42 1.22 -4.17 -15.82
CA SER A 42 0.99 -5.43 -16.53
C SER A 42 1.44 -6.65 -15.73
N THR A 43 2.57 -6.53 -15.02
CA THR A 43 3.11 -7.59 -14.17
C THR A 43 2.24 -7.80 -12.94
N GLU A 44 1.85 -6.73 -12.26
CA GLU A 44 0.98 -6.78 -11.09
C GLU A 44 -0.37 -7.42 -11.40
N ALA A 45 -0.97 -7.10 -12.55
CA ALA A 45 -2.22 -7.71 -13.01
C ALA A 45 -2.13 -9.24 -13.19
N SER A 46 -0.94 -9.79 -13.40
CA SER A 46 -0.71 -11.23 -13.56
C SER A 46 -0.38 -11.97 -12.24
N ILE A 47 -0.22 -11.24 -11.14
CA ILE A 47 0.13 -11.82 -9.83
C ILE A 47 -1.09 -12.52 -9.21
N ASN A 48 -0.90 -13.77 -8.78
CA ASN A 48 -1.86 -14.42 -7.89
C ASN A 48 -1.61 -14.02 -6.44
N TYR A 49 -2.25 -12.92 -6.02
CA TYR A 49 -2.07 -12.35 -4.68
C TYR A 49 -2.47 -13.31 -3.56
N ARG A 50 -3.56 -14.07 -3.71
CA ARG A 50 -4.02 -15.05 -2.70
C ARG A 50 -3.01 -16.18 -2.48
N LYS A 51 -2.41 -16.69 -3.55
CA LYS A 51 -1.35 -17.70 -3.46
C LYS A 51 -0.12 -17.13 -2.77
N ARG A 52 0.34 -15.96 -3.21
CA ARG A 52 1.50 -15.26 -2.61
C ARG A 52 1.32 -14.94 -1.13
N PHE A 53 0.14 -14.51 -0.75
CA PHE A 53 -0.16 -14.22 0.65
C PHE A 53 0.02 -15.47 1.52
N LYS A 54 -0.52 -16.61 1.10
CA LYS A 54 -0.36 -17.90 1.81
C LYS A 54 1.10 -18.32 1.97
N GLU A 55 1.89 -18.19 0.91
CA GLU A 55 3.32 -18.51 0.93
C GLU A 55 4.12 -17.61 1.87
N ARG A 56 3.82 -16.31 1.91
CA ARG A 56 4.48 -15.33 2.79
C ARG A 56 4.13 -15.49 4.26
N THR A 57 2.94 -15.93 4.57
CA THR A 57 2.46 -16.09 5.95
C THR A 57 3.30 -17.08 6.75
N THR A 58 3.88 -18.10 6.12
CA THR A 58 4.70 -19.11 6.78
C THR A 58 6.08 -18.62 7.22
N LEU A 59 6.52 -17.44 6.77
CA LEU A 59 7.88 -16.92 6.96
C LEU A 59 7.98 -15.80 8.01
N VAL A 60 6.88 -15.45 8.68
CA VAL A 60 6.85 -14.28 9.57
C VAL A 60 7.01 -14.69 11.04
N ASN A 61 7.93 -14.04 11.73
CA ASN A 61 8.06 -14.21 13.18
C ASN A 61 6.76 -13.78 13.88
N PRO A 62 6.24 -14.61 14.81
CA PRO A 62 5.01 -14.28 15.51
C PRO A 62 5.25 -13.12 16.49
N ASP A 63 4.67 -11.97 16.19
CA ASP A 63 4.53 -10.83 17.10
C ASP A 63 3.16 -10.19 16.89
N ILE A 64 2.74 -9.36 17.84
CA ILE A 64 1.41 -8.72 17.84
C ILE A 64 1.17 -7.91 16.57
N THR A 65 2.14 -7.13 16.13
CA THR A 65 2.00 -6.28 14.94
C THR A 65 1.85 -7.09 13.65
N ASN A 66 2.65 -8.15 13.51
CA ASN A 66 2.54 -9.06 12.38
C ASN A 66 1.18 -9.79 12.41
N ALA A 67 0.72 -10.26 13.57
CA ALA A 67 -0.56 -10.94 13.70
C ALA A 67 -1.74 -10.04 13.30
N ILE A 68 -1.77 -8.79 13.78
CA ILE A 68 -2.82 -7.81 13.43
C ILE A 68 -2.76 -7.46 11.93
N SER A 69 -1.57 -7.21 11.40
CA SER A 69 -1.41 -6.87 9.98
C SER A 69 -1.83 -8.02 9.07
N HIS A 70 -1.50 -9.27 9.47
CA HIS A 70 -1.96 -10.46 8.78
C HIS A 70 -3.49 -10.58 8.83
N ALA A 71 -4.10 -10.40 10.01
CA ALA A 71 -5.55 -10.44 10.17
C ALA A 71 -6.27 -9.38 9.31
N CYS A 72 -5.74 -8.15 9.25
CA CYS A 72 -6.26 -7.11 8.34
C CYS A 72 -6.26 -7.55 6.88
N CYS A 73 -5.15 -8.10 6.40
CA CYS A 73 -5.04 -8.57 5.02
C CYS A 73 -5.95 -9.77 4.75
N THR A 74 -6.07 -10.72 5.70
CA THR A 74 -6.98 -11.87 5.59
C THR A 74 -8.42 -11.39 5.50
N THR A 75 -8.83 -10.51 6.40
CA THR A 75 -10.19 -9.92 6.42
C THR A 75 -10.50 -9.20 5.11
N ALA A 76 -9.56 -8.39 4.61
CA ALA A 76 -9.73 -7.69 3.35
C ALA A 76 -9.92 -8.64 2.16
N MET A 77 -9.15 -9.73 2.11
CA MET A 77 -9.29 -10.74 1.07
C MET A 77 -10.59 -11.54 1.16
N ASP A 78 -11.01 -11.90 2.37
CA ASP A 78 -12.23 -12.71 2.59
C ASP A 78 -13.49 -11.91 2.25
N LEU A 79 -13.47 -10.61 2.52
CA LEU A 79 -14.57 -9.68 2.22
C LEU A 79 -14.50 -9.07 0.82
N ASN A 80 -13.45 -9.34 0.04
CA ASN A 80 -13.14 -8.63 -1.22
C ASN A 80 -13.20 -7.10 -1.02
N ALA A 81 -12.56 -6.62 0.05
CA ALA A 81 -12.55 -5.20 0.37
C ALA A 81 -11.82 -4.39 -0.70
N SER A 82 -12.33 -3.20 -1.01
CA SER A 82 -11.74 -2.28 -1.99
C SER A 82 -10.42 -1.69 -1.51
N ALA A 83 -10.28 -1.50 -0.19
CA ALA A 83 -9.05 -0.99 0.41
C ALA A 83 -8.90 -1.39 1.88
N ILE A 84 -7.65 -1.32 2.35
CA ILE A 84 -7.31 -1.28 3.78
C ILE A 84 -6.95 0.16 4.12
N ILE A 85 -7.73 0.81 4.99
CA ILE A 85 -7.45 2.17 5.47
C ILE A 85 -6.63 2.06 6.75
N SER A 86 -5.40 2.54 6.74
CA SER A 86 -4.50 2.51 7.89
C SER A 86 -4.31 3.91 8.46
N VAL A 87 -4.89 4.17 9.63
CA VAL A 87 -4.64 5.41 10.36
C VAL A 87 -3.36 5.24 11.17
N THR A 88 -2.33 6.01 10.87
CA THR A 88 -1.00 5.81 11.44
C THR A 88 -0.21 7.11 11.59
N LYS A 89 0.37 7.33 12.77
CA LYS A 89 1.16 8.51 13.06
C LYS A 89 2.52 8.53 12.33
N SER A 90 3.20 7.38 12.33
CA SER A 90 4.55 7.21 11.77
C SER A 90 4.61 6.50 10.42
N GLY A 91 3.48 6.00 9.92
CA GLY A 91 3.42 5.13 8.76
C GLY A 91 3.79 3.66 9.06
N PHE A 92 4.08 3.32 10.32
CA PHE A 92 4.54 1.98 10.68
C PHE A 92 3.50 0.90 10.35
N THR A 93 2.25 1.09 10.78
CA THR A 93 1.15 0.14 10.53
C THR A 93 0.94 -0.08 9.03
N ALA A 94 0.90 0.99 8.23
CA ALA A 94 0.75 0.88 6.78
C ALA A 94 1.89 0.08 6.13
N ARG A 95 3.15 0.27 6.58
CA ARG A 95 4.29 -0.55 6.10
C ARG A 95 4.15 -2.00 6.50
N MET A 96 3.66 -2.29 7.71
CA MET A 96 3.47 -3.65 8.17
C MET A 96 2.36 -4.37 7.39
N VAL A 97 1.25 -3.70 7.08
CA VAL A 97 0.21 -4.21 6.18
C VAL A 97 0.77 -4.42 4.77
N SER A 98 1.46 -3.42 4.22
CA SER A 98 2.10 -3.50 2.90
C SER A 98 3.07 -4.69 2.75
N LYS A 99 3.76 -5.09 3.82
CA LYS A 99 4.65 -6.26 3.85
C LYS A 99 3.97 -7.55 3.40
N TYR A 100 2.69 -7.69 3.68
CA TYR A 100 1.88 -8.86 3.28
C TYR A 100 1.41 -8.80 1.82
N ARG A 101 1.60 -7.68 1.13
CA ARG A 101 1.18 -7.50 -0.27
C ARG A 101 -0.29 -7.85 -0.49
N PRO A 102 -1.23 -7.18 0.21
CA PRO A 102 -2.65 -7.37 -0.07
C PRO A 102 -2.95 -7.04 -1.53
N GLU A 103 -3.99 -7.67 -2.07
CA GLU A 103 -4.47 -7.41 -3.44
C GLU A 103 -5.07 -6.01 -3.57
N CYS A 104 -5.81 -5.58 -2.54
CA CYS A 104 -6.41 -4.25 -2.49
C CYS A 104 -5.39 -3.17 -2.08
N ALA A 105 -5.69 -1.93 -2.42
CA ALA A 105 -4.89 -0.78 -2.04
C ALA A 105 -4.81 -0.59 -0.52
N VAL A 106 -3.67 -0.08 -0.04
CA VAL A 106 -3.50 0.35 1.35
C VAL A 106 -3.51 1.87 1.39
N VAL A 107 -4.60 2.45 1.86
CA VAL A 107 -4.73 3.90 2.03
C VAL A 107 -4.17 4.27 3.41
N ALA A 108 -3.06 4.98 3.45
CA ALA A 108 -2.39 5.36 4.70
C ALA A 108 -2.73 6.80 5.08
N CYS A 109 -3.62 6.96 6.06
CA CYS A 109 -3.98 8.25 6.63
C CYS A 109 -2.91 8.70 7.63
N VAL A 110 -2.14 9.72 7.29
CA VAL A 110 -1.00 10.22 8.08
C VAL A 110 -1.11 11.72 8.35
N MET A 111 -0.47 12.17 9.43
CA MET A 111 -0.50 13.58 9.84
C MET A 111 0.83 14.30 9.67
N ASN A 112 1.91 13.60 9.36
CA ASN A 112 3.19 14.24 9.17
C ASN A 112 3.72 14.05 7.74
N LYS A 113 4.30 15.12 7.22
CA LYS A 113 4.83 15.17 5.84
C LYS A 113 5.96 14.17 5.59
N LYS A 114 6.73 13.79 6.62
CA LYS A 114 7.81 12.81 6.47
C LYS A 114 7.24 11.42 6.20
N ALA A 115 6.28 10.97 7.02
CA ALA A 115 5.61 9.68 6.81
C ALA A 115 4.90 9.66 5.45
N TYR A 116 4.17 10.73 5.10
CA TYR A 116 3.52 10.90 3.80
C TYR A 116 4.49 10.65 2.64
N ARG A 117 5.67 11.28 2.65
CA ARG A 117 6.65 11.14 1.57
C ARG A 117 7.29 9.74 1.55
N GLN A 118 7.63 9.19 2.72
CA GLN A 118 8.29 7.90 2.82
C GLN A 118 7.40 6.72 2.40
N LEU A 119 6.10 6.81 2.67
CA LEU A 119 5.16 5.75 2.35
C LEU A 119 4.96 5.54 0.85
N ASN A 120 5.24 6.53 0.01
CA ASN A 120 5.24 6.35 -1.46
C ASN A 120 6.25 5.30 -1.94
N LEU A 121 7.23 4.93 -1.12
CA LEU A 121 8.19 3.86 -1.41
C LEU A 121 7.74 2.49 -0.89
N SER A 122 6.52 2.37 -0.39
CA SER A 122 5.95 1.12 0.11
C SER A 122 4.98 0.53 -0.90
N TRP A 123 5.07 -0.77 -1.16
CA TRP A 123 4.20 -1.46 -2.10
C TRP A 123 2.71 -1.22 -1.81
N GLY A 124 1.95 -0.83 -2.83
CA GLY A 124 0.50 -0.70 -2.78
C GLY A 124 -0.02 0.32 -1.76
N VAL A 125 0.85 1.20 -1.23
CA VAL A 125 0.46 2.22 -0.26
C VAL A 125 0.24 3.55 -0.95
N THR A 126 -0.96 4.10 -0.78
CA THR A 126 -1.31 5.47 -1.15
C THR A 126 -1.42 6.30 0.11
N PRO A 127 -0.43 7.13 0.44
CA PRO A 127 -0.48 7.98 1.62
C PRO A 127 -1.38 9.21 1.38
N ILE A 128 -2.14 9.58 2.40
CA ILE A 128 -3.00 10.76 2.41
C ILE A 128 -2.74 11.56 3.67
N MET A 129 -2.69 12.89 3.52
CA MET A 129 -2.59 13.79 4.67
C MET A 129 -3.96 14.01 5.30
N MET A 130 -4.06 13.71 6.59
CA MET A 130 -5.20 14.13 7.41
C MET A 130 -4.91 15.49 8.06
N CYS A 131 -5.92 16.35 8.11
CA CYS A 131 -5.75 17.72 8.62
C CYS A 131 -5.89 17.81 10.15
N GLN A 132 -6.55 16.84 10.79
CA GLN A 132 -6.84 16.84 12.23
C GLN A 132 -6.77 15.43 12.81
N LEU A 133 -6.48 15.35 14.11
CA LEU A 133 -6.72 14.19 14.96
C LEU A 133 -8.06 14.39 15.64
N GLU A 134 -8.95 13.45 15.47
CA GLU A 134 -10.17 13.41 16.26
C GLU A 134 -9.89 12.65 17.56
N GLU A 135 -10.39 13.16 18.69
CA GLU A 135 -10.25 12.52 20.00
C GLU A 135 -11.15 11.28 20.13
N ASN A 136 -12.22 11.26 19.35
CA ASN A 136 -13.16 10.15 19.29
C ASN A 136 -12.81 9.19 18.15
N THR A 137 -12.69 7.91 18.46
CA THR A 137 -12.35 6.86 17.51
C THR A 137 -13.32 6.77 16.33
N ASP A 138 -14.62 6.94 16.58
CA ASP A 138 -15.63 6.86 15.53
C ASP A 138 -15.49 8.02 14.54
N GLN A 139 -15.32 9.23 15.04
CA GLN A 139 -15.08 10.43 14.21
C GLN A 139 -13.77 10.31 13.41
N LEU A 140 -12.74 9.70 14.02
CA LEU A 140 -11.49 9.45 13.33
C LEU A 140 -11.67 8.47 12.16
N PHE A 141 -12.48 7.42 12.34
CA PHE A 141 -12.75 6.45 11.29
C PHE A 141 -13.59 7.07 10.17
N ASP A 142 -14.60 7.85 10.50
CA ASP A 142 -15.40 8.59 9.53
C ASP A 142 -14.52 9.54 8.70
N LEU A 143 -13.66 10.32 9.38
CA LEU A 143 -12.71 11.21 8.70
C LEU A 143 -11.72 10.44 7.80
N ALA A 144 -11.27 9.27 8.23
CA ALA A 144 -10.37 8.44 7.44
C ALA A 144 -11.05 7.88 6.18
N VAL A 145 -12.31 7.46 6.29
CA VAL A 145 -13.14 7.02 5.15
C VAL A 145 -13.37 8.18 4.18
N ASP A 146 -13.87 9.33 4.67
CA ASP A 146 -14.09 10.53 3.86
C ASP A 146 -12.83 10.98 3.13
N THR A 147 -11.68 10.83 3.80
CA THR A 147 -10.37 11.20 3.21
C THR A 147 -9.97 10.18 2.15
N ALA A 148 -10.24 8.90 2.35
CA ALA A 148 -9.97 7.85 1.37
C ALA A 148 -10.89 7.97 0.13
N GLU A 149 -12.17 8.29 0.31
CA GLU A 149 -13.11 8.53 -0.80
C GLU A 149 -12.62 9.66 -1.73
N LYS A 150 -12.04 10.72 -1.19
CA LYS A 150 -11.49 11.84 -1.97
C LYS A 150 -10.34 11.44 -2.92
N THR A 151 -9.72 10.28 -2.71
CA THR A 151 -8.70 9.75 -3.63
C THR A 151 -9.27 9.05 -4.84
N GLY A 152 -10.56 8.68 -4.80
CA GLY A 152 -11.21 7.85 -5.81
C GLY A 152 -10.83 6.36 -5.74
N ILE A 153 -10.04 5.94 -4.76
CA ILE A 153 -9.68 4.52 -4.52
C ILE A 153 -10.86 3.77 -3.90
N VAL A 154 -11.63 4.47 -3.05
CA VAL A 154 -12.79 3.94 -2.34
C VAL A 154 -14.02 4.72 -2.79
N GLN A 155 -15.14 4.01 -2.99
CA GLN A 155 -16.42 4.59 -3.39
C GLN A 155 -17.52 4.25 -2.36
N GLN A 156 -18.54 5.07 -2.31
CA GLN A 156 -19.69 4.84 -1.43
C GLN A 156 -20.35 3.47 -1.71
N GLY A 157 -20.58 2.71 -0.66
CA GLY A 157 -21.17 1.37 -0.74
C GLY A 157 -20.15 0.23 -0.84
N GLU A 158 -18.86 0.54 -0.97
CA GLU A 158 -17.80 -0.46 -0.95
C GLU A 158 -17.41 -0.86 0.48
N VAL A 159 -16.87 -2.08 0.62
CA VAL A 159 -16.35 -2.58 1.89
C VAL A 159 -14.89 -2.20 2.04
N VAL A 160 -14.53 -1.65 3.18
CA VAL A 160 -13.15 -1.33 3.56
C VAL A 160 -12.79 -1.95 4.90
N VAL A 161 -11.52 -2.23 5.12
CA VAL A 161 -10.98 -2.65 6.42
C VAL A 161 -10.21 -1.48 7.01
N ILE A 162 -10.55 -1.07 8.24
CA ILE A 162 -9.86 0.03 8.91
C ILE A 162 -8.95 -0.55 10.00
N THR A 163 -7.72 -0.08 10.07
CA THR A 163 -6.76 -0.39 11.14
C THR A 163 -6.15 0.89 11.69
N ALA A 164 -6.09 0.99 13.00
CA ALA A 164 -5.49 2.13 13.70
C ALA A 164 -4.66 1.66 14.89
N GLY A 165 -3.58 2.37 15.18
CA GLY A 165 -2.82 2.17 16.41
C GLY A 165 -3.46 3.00 17.54
N VAL A 166 -3.83 2.36 18.64
CA VAL A 166 -4.40 3.02 19.83
C VAL A 166 -3.41 2.91 20.98
N PRO A 167 -3.15 3.98 21.77
CA PRO A 167 -3.62 5.36 21.59
C PRO A 167 -2.96 6.08 20.43
N LEU A 168 -3.70 6.97 19.80
CA LEU A 168 -3.26 7.76 18.65
C LEU A 168 -2.34 8.93 19.04
#